data_94461d0c6313976f8b9e0724c45031fa
#
_entry.id   94461d0c6313976f8b9e0724c45031fa
#
_cell.length_a   1.000
_cell.length_b   1.000
_cell.length_c   1.000
_cell.angle_alpha   90.00
_cell.angle_beta   90.00
_cell.angle_gamma   90.00
#
_symmetry.space_group_name_H-M   'P 1'
#
loop_
_entity.id
_entity.type
_entity.pdbx_description
1 polymer ?
#
loop_
_entity_poly.entity_id
_entity_poly.type
_entity_poly.pdbx_seq_one_letter_code
_entity_poly.pdbx_strand_id
1 'polypeptide(L)'
;KPLIAWTIELAKRVNGISYIHISTDDKGIQNVAKLYGANCDFLRPKEISGDTDGTNQALVSSMLKLKELGHNYDYVMELQPTYCFRGKQIIEDVIKEILNNKNADSIVTCSQIDDTSHPDFALKVDIDGKIKYSKLKPDKFARQTLEKFYACKGIVMISKFDIFLDKKSFFSDRCYFFPIQNKLRMFDINYEEDLDLA
;
A
#
# COMPACT_ATOMS: atom_id res chain seq x y z
N LYS A 1 -8.03 -14.44 14.71
CA LYS A 1 -6.54 -14.43 14.64
C LYS A 1 -6.04 -13.01 14.44
N PRO A 2 -4.77 -12.70 14.78
CA PRO A 2 -4.21 -11.36 14.57
C PRO A 2 -4.36 -10.88 13.12
N LEU A 3 -4.58 -9.58 12.93
CA LEU A 3 -4.82 -8.98 11.60
C LEU A 3 -3.68 -9.28 10.62
N ILE A 4 -2.42 -9.14 11.05
CA ILE A 4 -1.24 -9.40 10.23
C ILE A 4 -1.17 -10.87 9.72
N ALA A 5 -1.73 -11.81 10.48
CA ALA A 5 -1.71 -13.22 10.10
C ALA A 5 -2.50 -13.53 8.81
N TRP A 6 -3.56 -12.76 8.54
CA TRP A 6 -4.32 -12.90 7.29
C TRP A 6 -3.44 -12.58 6.08
N THR A 7 -2.66 -11.50 6.17
CA THR A 7 -1.76 -11.08 5.09
C THR A 7 -0.60 -12.07 4.92
N ILE A 8 -0.01 -12.55 6.03
CA ILE A 8 1.09 -13.54 5.97
C ILE A 8 0.61 -14.83 5.31
N GLU A 9 -0.51 -15.41 5.76
CA GLU A 9 -1.04 -16.64 5.20
C GLU A 9 -1.47 -16.48 3.73
N LEU A 10 -1.96 -15.30 3.36
CA LEU A 10 -2.27 -15.00 1.97
C LEU A 10 -1.00 -14.97 1.13
N ALA A 11 0.01 -14.21 1.54
CA ALA A 11 1.27 -14.06 0.83
C ALA A 11 1.98 -15.41 0.63
N LYS A 12 1.94 -16.31 1.61
CA LYS A 12 2.49 -17.69 1.50
C LYS A 12 1.84 -18.54 0.40
N ARG A 13 0.61 -18.20 -0.02
CA ARG A 13 -0.12 -18.93 -1.07
C ARG A 13 0.04 -18.32 -2.45
N VAL A 14 0.68 -17.16 -2.54
CA VAL A 14 0.87 -16.43 -3.81
C VAL A 14 2.09 -16.99 -4.54
N ASN A 15 1.93 -17.34 -5.80
CA ASN A 15 3.05 -17.72 -6.65
C ASN A 15 3.88 -16.47 -7.01
N GLY A 16 5.21 -16.59 -6.90
CA GLY A 16 6.13 -15.48 -7.22
C GLY A 16 6.61 -14.69 -6.00
N ILE A 17 6.05 -14.91 -4.80
CA ILE A 17 6.62 -14.39 -3.55
C ILE A 17 7.63 -15.39 -3.00
N SER A 18 8.90 -15.03 -3.01
CA SER A 18 9.99 -15.90 -2.54
C SER A 18 10.34 -15.68 -1.07
N TYR A 19 10.06 -14.49 -0.52
CA TYR A 19 10.41 -14.12 0.84
C TYR A 19 9.37 -13.16 1.45
N ILE A 20 8.97 -13.42 2.68
CA ILE A 20 8.02 -12.58 3.42
C ILE A 20 8.75 -12.03 4.63
N HIS A 21 8.97 -10.71 4.65
CA HIS A 21 9.58 -10.00 5.78
C HIS A 21 8.55 -9.12 6.47
N ILE A 22 8.55 -9.14 7.79
CA ILE A 22 7.75 -8.22 8.61
C ILE A 22 8.68 -7.20 9.26
N SER A 23 8.46 -5.93 8.95
CA SER A 23 9.16 -4.81 9.55
C SER A 23 8.38 -4.30 10.76
N THR A 24 8.91 -4.53 11.96
CA THR A 24 8.32 -4.06 13.22
C THR A 24 9.42 -3.78 14.25
N ASP A 25 9.17 -2.88 15.16
CA ASP A 25 10.00 -2.61 16.36
C ASP A 25 9.47 -3.33 17.62
N ASP A 26 8.28 -3.95 17.52
CA ASP A 26 7.61 -4.67 18.60
C ASP A 26 7.91 -6.17 18.59
N LYS A 27 8.39 -6.68 19.76
CA LYS A 27 8.69 -8.11 19.93
C LYS A 27 7.47 -9.02 19.88
N GLY A 28 6.31 -8.53 20.31
CA GLY A 28 5.05 -9.29 20.26
C GLY A 28 4.63 -9.53 18.82
N ILE A 29 4.68 -8.48 17.98
CA ILE A 29 4.42 -8.57 16.55
C ILE A 29 5.45 -9.47 15.85
N GLN A 30 6.75 -9.36 16.22
CA GLN A 30 7.80 -10.27 15.73
C GLN A 30 7.48 -11.74 16.00
N ASN A 31 7.06 -12.06 17.24
CA ASN A 31 6.72 -13.43 17.62
C ASN A 31 5.50 -13.96 16.84
N VAL A 32 4.47 -13.12 16.69
CA VAL A 32 3.30 -13.44 15.87
C VAL A 32 3.70 -13.70 14.43
N ALA A 33 4.52 -12.83 13.83
CA ALA A 33 4.98 -12.98 12.44
C ALA A 33 5.69 -14.34 12.23
N LYS A 34 6.61 -14.70 13.13
CA LYS A 34 7.33 -15.98 13.10
C LYS A 34 6.39 -17.17 13.29
N LEU A 35 5.42 -17.09 14.20
CA LEU A 35 4.42 -18.13 14.43
C LEU A 35 3.62 -18.46 13.17
N TYR A 36 3.29 -17.44 12.35
CA TYR A 36 2.58 -17.61 11.08
C TYR A 36 3.49 -17.89 9.88
N GLY A 37 4.80 -17.97 10.11
CA GLY A 37 5.80 -18.40 9.12
C GLY A 37 6.30 -17.28 8.20
N ALA A 38 6.24 -16.03 8.65
CA ALA A 38 6.99 -14.94 8.04
C ALA A 38 8.36 -14.77 8.70
N ASN A 39 9.29 -14.12 7.99
CA ASN A 39 10.60 -13.79 8.51
C ASN A 39 10.55 -12.44 9.23
N CYS A 40 11.17 -12.38 10.39
CA CYS A 40 11.38 -11.15 11.15
C CYS A 40 12.65 -11.32 11.99
N ASP A 41 13.80 -11.38 11.29
CA ASP A 41 15.08 -11.76 11.89
C ASP A 41 15.72 -10.63 12.68
N PHE A 42 15.28 -9.40 12.44
CA PHE A 42 15.69 -8.19 13.15
C PHE A 42 14.49 -7.31 13.44
N LEU A 43 14.60 -6.48 14.46
CA LEU A 43 13.62 -5.43 14.75
C LEU A 43 14.00 -4.14 13.99
N ARG A 44 12.98 -3.39 13.60
CA ARG A 44 13.16 -2.05 13.04
C ARG A 44 13.76 -1.12 14.09
N PRO A 45 14.75 -0.26 13.73
CA PRO A 45 15.30 0.73 14.65
C PRO A 45 14.22 1.66 15.19
N LYS A 46 14.27 1.99 16.47
CA LYS A 46 13.30 2.88 17.14
C LYS A 46 13.28 4.28 16.55
N GLU A 47 14.42 4.74 16.05
CA GLU A 47 14.60 6.06 15.43
C GLU A 47 13.77 6.30 14.16
N ILE A 48 13.24 5.23 13.58
CA ILE A 48 12.38 5.25 12.39
C ILE A 48 11.06 4.52 12.64
N SER A 49 10.60 4.46 13.87
CA SER A 49 9.39 3.73 14.29
C SER A 49 8.37 4.62 15.00
N GLY A 50 8.50 5.94 14.90
CA GLY A 50 7.53 6.89 15.43
C GLY A 50 6.29 7.02 14.55
N ASP A 51 5.22 7.57 15.12
CA ASP A 51 3.92 7.73 14.44
C ASP A 51 3.97 8.66 13.22
N THR A 52 5.00 9.50 13.12
CA THR A 52 5.20 10.42 11.99
C THR A 52 6.20 9.90 10.95
N ASP A 53 6.82 8.74 11.21
CA ASP A 53 7.79 8.15 10.30
C ASP A 53 7.09 7.48 9.11
N GLY A 54 7.58 7.77 7.91
CA GLY A 54 6.99 7.26 6.69
C GLY A 54 7.27 5.76 6.47
N THR A 55 6.28 5.02 6.00
CA THR A 55 6.40 3.59 5.68
C THR A 55 7.58 3.28 4.75
N ASN A 56 7.87 4.16 3.80
CA ASN A 56 8.98 4.00 2.86
C ASN A 56 10.35 3.96 3.57
N GLN A 57 10.52 4.72 4.66
CA GLN A 57 11.76 4.70 5.45
C GLN A 57 11.96 3.34 6.13
N ALA A 58 10.90 2.77 6.67
CA ALA A 58 10.90 1.43 7.26
C ALA A 58 11.24 0.35 6.20
N LEU A 59 10.67 0.47 4.99
CA LEU A 59 10.97 -0.43 3.87
C LEU A 59 12.44 -0.34 3.46
N VAL A 60 12.97 0.86 3.23
CA VAL A 60 14.39 1.07 2.86
C VAL A 60 15.31 0.47 3.91
N SER A 61 15.06 0.71 5.20
CA SER A 61 15.84 0.13 6.30
C SER A 61 15.84 -1.39 6.25
N SER A 62 14.67 -2.01 6.07
CA SER A 62 14.53 -3.46 5.97
C SER A 62 15.26 -4.02 4.74
N MET A 63 15.12 -3.37 3.59
CA MET A 63 15.76 -3.79 2.33
C MET A 63 17.29 -3.74 2.42
N LEU A 64 17.83 -2.66 3.00
CA LEU A 64 19.28 -2.52 3.20
C LEU A 64 19.80 -3.60 4.15
N LYS A 65 19.09 -3.87 5.24
CA LYS A 65 19.47 -4.91 6.19
C LYS A 65 19.42 -6.32 5.59
N LEU A 66 18.40 -6.61 4.79
CA LEU A 66 18.33 -7.89 4.06
C LEU A 66 19.49 -8.03 3.07
N LYS A 67 19.85 -6.96 2.36
CA LYS A 67 21.01 -6.95 1.46
C LYS A 67 22.34 -7.20 2.20
N GLU A 68 22.53 -6.59 3.38
CA GLU A 68 23.69 -6.89 4.27
C GLU A 68 23.74 -8.36 4.70
N LEU A 69 22.58 -8.99 4.88
CA LEU A 69 22.47 -10.42 5.21
C LEU A 69 22.65 -11.36 3.99
N GLY A 70 22.97 -10.81 2.81
CA GLY A 70 23.23 -11.56 1.59
C GLY A 70 21.99 -11.90 0.76
N HIS A 71 20.82 -11.33 1.08
CA HIS A 71 19.61 -11.52 0.28
C HIS A 71 19.63 -10.61 -0.95
N ASN A 72 19.30 -11.17 -2.11
CA ASN A 72 19.16 -10.45 -3.36
C ASN A 72 17.79 -10.74 -3.96
N TYR A 73 17.03 -9.68 -4.28
CA TYR A 73 15.69 -9.77 -4.83
C TYR A 73 15.56 -8.86 -6.05
N ASP A 74 14.73 -9.27 -7.01
CA ASP A 74 14.43 -8.47 -8.20
C ASP A 74 13.41 -7.37 -7.89
N TYR A 75 12.47 -7.66 -6.98
CA TYR A 75 11.34 -6.79 -6.65
C TYR A 75 11.13 -6.70 -5.13
N VAL A 76 10.56 -5.58 -4.70
CA VAL A 76 9.97 -5.40 -3.38
C VAL A 76 8.48 -5.15 -3.52
N MET A 77 7.69 -5.79 -2.66
CA MET A 77 6.24 -5.62 -2.61
C MET A 77 5.82 -5.26 -1.20
N GLU A 78 4.97 -4.24 -1.08
CA GLU A 78 4.29 -3.91 0.17
C GLU A 78 2.86 -4.44 0.15
N LEU A 79 2.49 -5.11 1.22
CA LEU A 79 1.15 -5.63 1.49
C LEU A 79 0.70 -5.16 2.86
N GLN A 80 0.00 -4.03 2.93
CA GLN A 80 -0.47 -3.47 4.21
C GLN A 80 -1.47 -4.42 4.89
N PRO A 81 -1.29 -4.78 6.18
CA PRO A 81 -2.16 -5.73 6.88
C PRO A 81 -3.62 -5.30 6.99
N THR A 82 -3.87 -4.00 6.97
CA THR A 82 -5.19 -3.38 7.12
C THR A 82 -6.15 -3.67 5.96
N TYR A 83 -5.63 -4.06 4.79
CA TYR A 83 -6.45 -4.55 3.67
C TYR A 83 -6.69 -6.06 3.76
N CYS A 84 -7.40 -6.50 4.80
CA CYS A 84 -7.60 -7.93 5.12
C CYS A 84 -8.41 -8.71 4.08
N PHE A 85 -9.27 -8.04 3.30
CA PHE A 85 -10.06 -8.68 2.22
C PHE A 85 -9.34 -8.74 0.86
N ARG A 86 -8.05 -8.46 0.83
CA ARG A 86 -7.20 -8.65 -0.34
C ARG A 86 -7.23 -10.11 -0.80
N GLY A 87 -7.64 -10.36 -2.03
CA GLY A 87 -7.61 -11.71 -2.60
C GLY A 87 -6.25 -12.08 -3.18
N LYS A 88 -5.91 -13.37 -3.20
CA LYS A 88 -4.70 -13.91 -3.82
C LYS A 88 -4.55 -13.45 -5.26
N GLN A 89 -5.62 -13.53 -6.04
CA GLN A 89 -5.63 -13.21 -7.48
C GLN A 89 -5.11 -11.81 -7.78
N ILE A 90 -5.47 -10.82 -6.97
CA ILE A 90 -5.03 -9.43 -7.19
C ILE A 90 -3.50 -9.29 -7.09
N ILE A 91 -2.88 -10.03 -6.17
CA ILE A 91 -1.42 -10.01 -6.00
C ILE A 91 -0.76 -10.67 -7.20
N GLU A 92 -1.27 -11.83 -7.62
CA GLU A 92 -0.75 -12.56 -8.79
C GLU A 92 -0.92 -11.77 -10.08
N ASP A 93 -2.04 -11.05 -10.26
CA ASP A 93 -2.28 -10.21 -11.43
C ASP A 93 -1.30 -9.01 -11.46
N VAL A 94 -1.03 -8.38 -10.33
CA VAL A 94 -0.05 -7.29 -10.22
C VAL A 94 1.37 -7.79 -10.50
N ILE A 95 1.74 -8.97 -9.98
CA ILE A 95 3.04 -9.60 -10.29
C ILE A 95 3.15 -9.87 -11.79
N LYS A 96 2.10 -10.46 -12.39
CA LYS A 96 2.08 -10.72 -13.83
C LYS A 96 2.22 -9.45 -14.65
N GLU A 97 1.54 -8.38 -14.24
CA GLU A 97 1.59 -7.09 -14.93
C GLU A 97 3.01 -6.50 -14.91
N ILE A 98 3.68 -6.45 -13.76
CA ILE A 98 5.03 -5.87 -13.69
C ILE A 98 6.07 -6.72 -14.45
N LEU A 99 5.89 -8.03 -14.48
CA LEU A 99 6.79 -8.93 -15.23
C LEU A 99 6.61 -8.79 -16.74
N ASN A 100 5.39 -8.52 -17.21
CA ASN A 100 5.08 -8.39 -18.63
C ASN A 100 5.34 -6.96 -19.15
N ASN A 101 5.14 -5.94 -18.33
CA ASN A 101 5.34 -4.54 -18.70
C ASN A 101 6.80 -4.11 -18.48
N LYS A 102 7.65 -4.36 -19.45
CA LYS A 102 9.09 -4.00 -19.39
C LYS A 102 9.35 -2.51 -19.17
N ASN A 103 8.39 -1.65 -19.45
CA ASN A 103 8.50 -0.21 -19.23
C ASN A 103 8.19 0.17 -17.77
N ALA A 104 7.52 -0.69 -17.01
CA ALA A 104 7.20 -0.40 -15.63
C ALA A 104 8.41 -0.60 -14.70
N ASP A 105 8.65 0.37 -13.84
CA ASP A 105 9.56 0.23 -12.71
C ASP A 105 8.81 -0.12 -11.43
N SER A 106 7.56 0.35 -11.35
CA SER A 106 6.66 0.07 -10.24
C SER A 106 5.21 0.02 -10.69
N ILE A 107 4.38 -0.66 -9.91
CA ILE A 107 2.93 -0.71 -10.06
C ILE A 107 2.30 -0.47 -8.70
N VAL A 108 1.27 0.38 -8.66
CA VAL A 108 0.45 0.66 -7.48
C VAL A 108 -1.02 0.38 -7.77
N THR A 109 -1.71 -0.19 -6.80
CA THR A 109 -3.16 -0.42 -6.93
C THR A 109 -3.92 0.88 -6.66
N CYS A 110 -4.85 1.21 -7.55
CA CYS A 110 -5.65 2.42 -7.47
C CYS A 110 -7.14 2.12 -7.67
N SER A 111 -7.99 2.93 -7.07
CA SER A 111 -9.42 2.95 -7.35
C SER A 111 -9.85 4.27 -7.94
N GLN A 112 -10.82 4.26 -8.83
CA GLN A 112 -11.43 5.52 -9.28
C GLN A 112 -12.09 6.21 -8.08
N ILE A 113 -11.87 7.52 -7.96
CA ILE A 113 -12.51 8.36 -6.94
C ILE A 113 -13.98 8.55 -7.33
N ASP A 114 -14.87 8.36 -6.35
CA ASP A 114 -16.30 8.62 -6.57
C ASP A 114 -16.54 10.10 -6.89
N ASP A 115 -17.53 10.40 -7.74
CA ASP A 115 -17.85 11.77 -8.18
C ASP A 115 -18.08 12.73 -7.01
N THR A 116 -18.64 12.24 -5.90
CA THR A 116 -18.89 13.03 -4.69
C THR A 116 -17.61 13.43 -3.94
N SER A 117 -16.54 12.69 -4.13
CA SER A 117 -15.22 12.89 -3.52
C SER A 117 -14.20 13.46 -4.52
N HIS A 118 -14.67 13.92 -5.67
CA HIS A 118 -13.81 14.43 -6.74
C HIS A 118 -12.96 15.62 -6.25
N PRO A 119 -11.65 15.68 -6.58
CA PRO A 119 -10.74 16.73 -6.09
C PRO A 119 -11.20 18.15 -6.42
N ASP A 120 -11.87 18.32 -7.56
CA ASP A 120 -12.39 19.63 -7.99
C ASP A 120 -13.50 20.17 -7.07
N PHE A 121 -14.14 19.29 -6.27
CA PHE A 121 -15.17 19.65 -5.29
C PHE A 121 -14.66 19.74 -3.87
N ALA A 122 -13.37 19.51 -3.67
CA ALA A 122 -12.77 19.59 -2.35
C ALA A 122 -13.03 20.96 -1.71
N LEU A 123 -13.40 20.95 -0.45
CA LEU A 123 -13.72 22.14 0.32
C LEU A 123 -12.63 22.38 1.37
N LYS A 124 -12.27 23.63 1.59
CA LYS A 124 -11.54 24.05 2.78
C LYS A 124 -12.50 24.81 3.70
N VAL A 125 -12.45 24.51 4.97
CA VAL A 125 -13.18 25.25 5.99
C VAL A 125 -12.16 26.11 6.76
N ASP A 126 -12.39 27.43 6.84
CA ASP A 126 -11.55 28.31 7.62
C ASP A 126 -11.90 28.29 9.12
N ILE A 127 -11.15 29.03 9.93
CA ILE A 127 -11.33 29.05 11.38
C ILE A 127 -12.71 29.60 11.80
N ASP A 128 -13.36 30.41 10.95
CA ASP A 128 -14.68 30.98 11.18
C ASP A 128 -15.81 30.08 10.65
N GLY A 129 -15.48 28.86 10.17
CA GLY A 129 -16.45 27.91 9.59
C GLY A 129 -16.89 28.23 8.16
N LYS A 130 -16.26 29.20 7.48
CA LYS A 130 -16.58 29.55 6.09
C LYS A 130 -15.96 28.57 5.11
N ILE A 131 -16.76 28.18 4.11
CA ILE A 131 -16.33 27.25 3.06
C ILE A 131 -15.60 28.01 1.96
N LYS A 132 -14.42 27.48 1.59
CA LYS A 132 -13.66 27.85 0.40
C LYS A 132 -13.62 26.67 -0.55
N TYR A 133 -14.03 26.88 -1.79
CA TYR A 133 -13.98 25.87 -2.84
C TYR A 133 -12.56 25.72 -3.36
N SER A 134 -12.14 24.49 -3.61
CA SER A 134 -10.82 24.22 -4.21
C SER A 134 -10.79 24.72 -5.66
N LYS A 135 -11.72 24.28 -6.49
CA LYS A 135 -11.74 24.57 -7.92
C LYS A 135 -13.14 24.89 -8.46
N LEU A 136 -14.12 24.06 -8.18
CA LEU A 136 -15.47 24.16 -8.72
C LEU A 136 -16.53 24.26 -7.61
N LYS A 137 -17.61 24.99 -7.89
CA LYS A 137 -18.81 24.96 -7.04
C LYS A 137 -19.69 23.78 -7.44
N PRO A 138 -20.20 22.98 -6.48
CA PRO A 138 -20.96 21.74 -6.77
C PRO A 138 -22.24 21.92 -7.59
N ASP A 139 -22.75 23.13 -7.73
CA ASP A 139 -23.99 23.47 -8.42
C ASP A 139 -23.84 23.76 -9.93
N LYS A 140 -22.62 23.72 -10.48
CA LYS A 140 -22.33 24.25 -11.82
C LYS A 140 -21.86 23.25 -12.89
N PHE A 141 -21.97 21.91 -12.67
CA PHE A 141 -21.48 20.96 -13.67
C PHE A 141 -22.26 19.67 -13.73
N ALA A 142 -22.13 19.00 -14.88
CA ALA A 142 -22.65 17.65 -15.09
C ALA A 142 -21.60 16.59 -14.74
N ARG A 143 -21.97 15.57 -13.97
CA ARG A 143 -21.06 14.46 -13.57
C ARG A 143 -20.37 13.81 -14.75
N GLN A 144 -21.04 13.76 -15.89
CA GLN A 144 -20.53 13.15 -17.13
C GLN A 144 -19.34 13.88 -17.75
N THR A 145 -19.09 15.14 -17.34
CA THR A 145 -17.99 15.99 -17.86
C THR A 145 -16.76 15.99 -16.96
N LEU A 146 -16.81 15.27 -15.82
CA LEU A 146 -15.69 15.19 -14.90
C LEU A 146 -14.57 14.32 -15.45
N GLU A 147 -13.34 14.81 -15.31
CA GLU A 147 -12.15 14.02 -15.56
C GLU A 147 -12.05 12.88 -14.52
N LYS A 148 -11.59 11.70 -14.93
CA LYS A 148 -11.46 10.57 -14.02
C LYS A 148 -10.21 10.71 -13.17
N PHE A 149 -10.40 10.76 -11.86
CA PHE A 149 -9.32 10.73 -10.89
C PHE A 149 -9.26 9.37 -10.18
N TYR A 150 -8.05 9.01 -9.73
CA TYR A 150 -7.79 7.75 -9.04
C TYR A 150 -7.07 8.02 -7.72
N ALA A 151 -7.45 7.29 -6.69
CA ALA A 151 -6.75 7.26 -5.41
C ALA A 151 -5.89 6.01 -5.32
N CYS A 152 -4.63 6.17 -4.91
CA CYS A 152 -3.78 5.03 -4.59
C CYS A 152 -4.35 4.28 -3.39
N LYS A 153 -4.37 2.96 -3.47
CA LYS A 153 -4.77 2.04 -2.40
C LYS A 153 -3.60 1.11 -2.09
N GLY A 154 -3.20 1.08 -0.82
CA GLY A 154 -2.10 0.24 -0.34
C GLY A 154 -2.39 -1.28 -0.37
N ILE A 155 -3.30 -1.73 -1.24
CA ILE A 155 -3.68 -3.14 -1.36
C ILE A 155 -2.48 -3.95 -1.84
N VAL A 156 -1.84 -3.53 -2.94
CA VAL A 156 -0.57 -4.05 -3.45
C VAL A 156 0.22 -2.89 -4.04
N MET A 157 1.46 -2.73 -3.61
CA MET A 157 2.44 -1.86 -4.24
C MET A 157 3.69 -2.67 -4.51
N ILE A 158 4.20 -2.65 -5.74
CA ILE A 158 5.39 -3.39 -6.15
C ILE A 158 6.34 -2.50 -6.94
N SER A 159 7.63 -2.66 -6.72
CA SER A 159 8.69 -1.96 -7.47
C SER A 159 9.87 -2.88 -7.72
N LYS A 160 10.63 -2.60 -8.78
CA LYS A 160 11.98 -3.14 -8.90
C LYS A 160 12.80 -2.76 -7.67
N PHE A 161 13.55 -3.71 -7.13
CA PHE A 161 14.23 -3.55 -5.85
C PHE A 161 15.18 -2.35 -5.83
N ASP A 162 16.07 -2.26 -6.82
CA ASP A 162 17.06 -1.18 -6.89
C ASP A 162 16.42 0.19 -7.17
N ILE A 163 15.35 0.23 -7.95
CA ILE A 163 14.60 1.48 -8.21
C ILE A 163 13.96 1.99 -6.92
N PHE A 164 13.35 1.09 -6.10
CA PHE A 164 12.79 1.51 -4.83
C PHE A 164 13.87 2.04 -3.88
N LEU A 165 15.03 1.41 -3.81
CA LEU A 165 16.15 1.89 -2.97
C LEU A 165 16.66 3.27 -3.41
N ASP A 166 16.74 3.52 -4.73
CA ASP A 166 17.16 4.81 -5.29
C ASP A 166 16.10 5.91 -5.03
N LYS A 167 14.86 5.65 -5.39
CA LYS A 167 13.76 6.63 -5.31
C LYS A 167 13.15 6.74 -3.92
N LYS A 168 13.32 5.73 -3.06
CA LYS A 168 12.67 5.58 -1.73
C LYS A 168 11.16 5.73 -1.81
N SER A 169 10.57 5.28 -2.92
CA SER A 169 9.15 5.44 -3.23
C SER A 169 8.70 4.42 -4.28
N PHE A 170 7.44 3.98 -4.16
CA PHE A 170 6.77 3.24 -5.24
C PHE A 170 6.36 4.15 -6.42
N PHE A 171 6.31 5.48 -6.21
CA PHE A 171 5.96 6.45 -7.25
C PHE A 171 7.23 6.88 -8.01
N SER A 172 7.72 5.99 -8.87
CA SER A 172 8.83 6.27 -9.79
C SER A 172 8.33 6.99 -11.05
N ASP A 173 9.24 7.47 -11.90
CA ASP A 173 8.89 8.11 -13.19
C ASP A 173 8.12 7.17 -14.12
N ARG A 174 8.36 5.84 -14.00
CA ARG A 174 7.65 4.78 -14.73
C ARG A 174 6.79 3.94 -13.81
N CYS A 175 6.00 4.62 -12.95
CA CYS A 175 4.99 4.01 -12.11
C CYS A 175 3.68 3.86 -12.89
N TYR A 176 3.17 2.64 -12.94
CA TYR A 176 1.90 2.32 -13.58
C TYR A 176 0.83 2.02 -12.53
N PHE A 177 -0.42 2.35 -12.83
CA PHE A 177 -1.53 2.02 -11.94
C PHE A 177 -2.13 0.66 -12.31
N PHE A 178 -2.64 -0.04 -11.29
CA PHE A 178 -3.45 -1.24 -11.46
C PHE A 178 -4.87 -0.97 -10.91
N PRO A 179 -5.92 -1.02 -11.74
CA PRO A 179 -7.26 -0.62 -11.33
C PRO A 179 -7.92 -1.67 -10.43
N ILE A 180 -8.46 -1.23 -9.28
CA ILE A 180 -9.29 -2.02 -8.40
C ILE A 180 -10.74 -1.56 -8.52
N GLN A 181 -11.65 -2.49 -8.86
CA GLN A 181 -13.07 -2.21 -9.00
C GLN A 181 -13.91 -2.75 -7.83
N ASN A 182 -13.44 -3.80 -7.16
CA ASN A 182 -14.18 -4.44 -6.08
C ASN A 182 -14.06 -3.65 -4.78
N LYS A 183 -15.16 -3.03 -4.34
CA LYS A 183 -15.23 -2.18 -3.14
C LYS A 183 -14.82 -2.91 -1.86
N LEU A 184 -15.17 -4.19 -1.70
CA LEU A 184 -14.79 -4.98 -0.52
C LEU A 184 -13.27 -5.11 -0.40
N ARG A 185 -12.57 -5.28 -1.52
CA ARG A 185 -11.09 -5.39 -1.51
C ARG A 185 -10.39 -4.09 -1.16
N MET A 186 -11.09 -2.97 -1.25
CA MET A 186 -10.59 -1.64 -0.91
C MET A 186 -10.89 -1.24 0.54
N PHE A 187 -11.55 -2.13 1.30
CA PHE A 187 -11.85 -1.90 2.71
C PHE A 187 -10.53 -1.90 3.50
N ASP A 188 -10.29 -0.81 4.17
CA ASP A 188 -9.06 -0.54 4.93
C ASP A 188 -9.43 -0.34 6.41
N ILE A 189 -8.85 -1.14 7.28
CA ILE A 189 -9.11 -1.08 8.73
C ILE A 189 -8.21 -0.01 9.34
N ASN A 190 -8.78 1.15 9.64
CA ASN A 190 -8.07 2.28 10.25
C ASN A 190 -8.54 2.58 11.68
N TYR A 191 -9.77 2.20 12.02
CA TYR A 191 -10.41 2.46 13.30
C TYR A 191 -10.99 1.17 13.88
N GLU A 192 -11.35 1.20 15.18
CA GLU A 192 -11.94 0.06 15.86
C GLU A 192 -13.29 -0.35 15.23
N GLU A 193 -14.08 0.64 14.82
CA GLU A 193 -15.35 0.42 14.12
C GLU A 193 -15.18 -0.34 12.79
N ASP A 194 -14.06 -0.11 12.08
CA ASP A 194 -13.75 -0.85 10.85
C ASP A 194 -13.49 -2.33 11.14
N LEU A 195 -12.90 -2.63 12.30
CA LEU A 195 -12.62 -3.99 12.70
C LEU A 195 -13.92 -4.76 13.04
N ASP A 196 -14.91 -4.08 13.60
CA ASP A 196 -16.23 -4.66 13.88
C ASP A 196 -17.00 -4.96 12.59
N LEU A 197 -16.74 -4.21 11.51
CA LEU A 197 -17.36 -4.42 10.20
C LEU A 197 -16.67 -5.51 9.38
N ALA A 198 -15.43 -5.89 9.72
CA ALA A 198 -14.61 -6.86 8.99
C ALA A 198 -14.83 -8.31 9.46
#